data_e753e4e1aee1b670cb569233fb90a2b7
#
_entry.id   e753e4e1aee1b670cb569233fb90a2b7
#
_cell.length_a   1.000
_cell.length_b   1.000
_cell.length_c   1.000
_cell.angle_alpha   90.00
_cell.angle_beta   90.00
_cell.angle_gamma   90.00
#
_symmetry.space_group_name_H-M   'P 1'
#
loop_
_entity.id
_entity.type
_entity.pdbx_description
1 polymer ?
#
loop_
_entity_poly.entity_id
_entity_poly.type
_entity_poly.pdbx_seq_one_letter_code
_entity_poly.pdbx_strand_id
1 'polypeptide(L)'
;MKRRSTFAVLFYINRTKVRKDGLCQLLCKVSIDAEAAQIGTKVAVDPAIWNPTTGRADGRSRNANEVNRAIDALTEEIKGHYKRINQSLGFVTAELVKNAVKGIGQNR
;
A
#
# COMPACT_ATOMS: atom_id res chain seq x y z
N MET A 1 -11.92 17.77 -23.77
CA MET A 1 -12.35 16.61 -22.98
C MET A 1 -11.61 16.56 -21.65
N LYS A 2 -12.36 16.39 -20.61
CA LYS A 2 -11.78 16.39 -19.30
C LYS A 2 -11.21 15.02 -18.95
N ARG A 3 -9.98 15.01 -18.50
CA ARG A 3 -9.32 13.77 -18.18
C ARG A 3 -9.54 13.43 -16.71
N ARG A 4 -9.89 12.20 -16.48
CA ARG A 4 -10.07 11.73 -15.12
C ARG A 4 -8.77 11.20 -14.58
N SER A 5 -8.46 11.63 -13.39
CA SER A 5 -7.32 11.08 -12.68
C SER A 5 -7.69 9.69 -12.16
N THR A 6 -6.81 8.72 -12.34
CA THR A 6 -7.02 7.40 -11.80
C THR A 6 -6.19 7.21 -10.54
N PHE A 7 -6.75 6.52 -9.57
CA PHE A 7 -6.09 6.29 -8.29
C PHE A 7 -6.42 4.88 -7.84
N ALA A 8 -5.40 4.08 -7.63
CA ALA A 8 -5.56 2.70 -7.20
C ALA A 8 -4.51 2.33 -6.19
N VAL A 9 -4.88 1.48 -5.25
CA VAL A 9 -3.96 0.96 -4.24
C VAL A 9 -4.02 -0.55 -4.34
N LEU A 10 -2.86 -1.18 -4.50
CA LEU A 10 -2.76 -2.62 -4.64
C LEU A 10 -1.78 -3.15 -3.61
N PHE A 11 -2.15 -4.23 -2.95
CA PHE A 11 -1.26 -4.91 -2.02
C PHE A 11 -0.84 -6.25 -2.60
N TYR A 12 0.42 -6.63 -2.38
CA TYR A 12 0.95 -7.87 -2.92
C TYR A 12 2.17 -8.31 -2.12
N ILE A 13 2.59 -9.53 -2.37
CA ILE A 13 3.81 -10.07 -1.77
C ILE A 13 4.70 -10.62 -2.88
N ASN A 14 5.99 -10.71 -2.61
CA ASN A 14 6.94 -11.32 -3.53
C ASN A 14 7.33 -12.69 -2.98
N ARG A 15 6.77 -13.75 -3.56
CA ARG A 15 6.97 -15.10 -3.07
C ARG A 15 8.38 -15.64 -3.31
N THR A 16 9.17 -14.93 -4.11
CA THR A 16 10.55 -15.33 -4.32
C THR A 16 11.48 -14.80 -3.24
N LYS A 17 10.99 -13.91 -2.38
CA LYS A 17 11.78 -13.30 -1.31
C LYS A 17 11.19 -13.66 0.04
N VAL A 18 11.31 -14.94 0.39
CA VAL A 18 10.79 -15.44 1.65
C VAL A 18 11.85 -15.23 2.73
N ARG A 19 11.42 -14.70 3.87
CA ARG A 19 12.31 -14.47 4.99
C ARG A 19 12.66 -15.80 5.68
N LYS A 20 13.59 -15.73 6.63
CA LYS A 20 13.99 -16.94 7.37
C LYS A 20 12.83 -17.55 8.14
N ASP A 21 11.90 -16.72 8.56
CA ASP A 21 10.73 -17.20 9.31
C ASP A 21 9.63 -17.74 8.39
N GLY A 22 9.88 -17.80 7.09
CA GLY A 22 8.90 -18.31 6.14
C GLY A 22 7.87 -17.29 5.70
N LEU A 23 8.02 -16.04 6.12
CA LEU A 23 7.06 -14.98 5.79
C LEU A 23 7.62 -14.09 4.70
N CYS A 24 6.72 -13.41 3.99
CA CYS A 24 7.07 -12.45 2.96
C CYS A 24 6.68 -11.06 3.42
N GLN A 25 7.41 -10.06 2.95
CA GLN A 25 7.06 -8.68 3.25
C GLN A 25 5.81 -8.27 2.47
N LEU A 26 4.89 -7.61 3.13
CA LEU A 26 3.72 -7.03 2.46
C LEU A 26 4.15 -5.77 1.74
N LEU A 27 3.82 -5.68 0.45
CA LEU A 27 4.16 -4.54 -0.38
C LEU A 27 2.89 -3.85 -0.85
N CYS A 28 2.98 -2.55 -1.02
CA CYS A 28 1.87 -1.73 -1.47
C CYS A 28 2.29 -0.97 -2.72
N LYS A 29 1.41 -0.94 -3.70
CA LYS A 29 1.64 -0.18 -4.92
C LYS A 29 0.55 0.85 -5.06
N VAL A 30 0.94 2.12 -5.14
CA VAL A 30 0.02 3.22 -5.37
C VAL A 30 0.17 3.65 -6.82
N SER A 31 -0.93 3.60 -7.56
CA SER A 31 -0.94 4.01 -8.97
C SER A 31 -1.81 5.23 -9.13
N ILE A 32 -1.25 6.26 -9.74
CA ILE A 32 -1.99 7.50 -10.03
C ILE A 32 -1.68 7.83 -11.48
N ASP A 33 -2.73 7.82 -12.29
CA ASP A 33 -2.61 8.00 -13.74
C ASP A 33 -1.68 6.94 -14.31
N ALA A 34 -0.64 7.32 -15.01
CA ALA A 34 0.27 6.37 -15.62
C ALA A 34 1.48 6.05 -14.75
N GLU A 35 1.52 6.61 -13.54
CA GLU A 35 2.67 6.45 -12.66
C GLU A 35 2.33 5.56 -11.48
N ALA A 36 3.34 4.87 -10.97
CA ALA A 36 3.16 4.02 -9.81
C ALA A 36 4.37 4.14 -8.89
N ALA A 37 4.12 4.00 -7.59
CA ALA A 37 5.16 3.99 -6.59
C ALA A 37 4.94 2.80 -5.67
N GLN A 38 6.04 2.18 -5.27
CA GLN A 38 6.00 1.02 -4.39
C GLN A 38 6.34 1.46 -2.96
N ILE A 39 5.53 1.00 -2.03
CA ILE A 39 5.75 1.29 -0.61
C ILE A 39 5.98 -0.04 0.10
N GLY A 40 7.14 -0.17 0.74
CA GLY A 40 7.40 -1.34 1.56
C GLY A 40 6.81 -1.15 2.95
N THR A 41 6.06 -2.13 3.42
CA THR A 41 5.53 -2.09 4.77
C THR A 41 6.41 -2.92 5.69
N LYS A 42 6.21 -2.77 6.98
CA LYS A 42 6.92 -3.60 7.96
C LYS A 42 6.13 -4.83 8.35
N VAL A 43 5.08 -5.11 7.62
CA VAL A 43 4.18 -6.22 7.91
C VAL A 43 4.66 -7.45 7.17
N ALA A 44 4.66 -8.58 7.86
CA ALA A 44 5.05 -9.86 7.27
C ALA A 44 3.81 -10.72 7.05
N VAL A 45 3.77 -11.41 5.93
CA VAL A 45 2.61 -12.19 5.50
C VAL A 45 3.02 -13.63 5.25
N ASP A 46 2.24 -14.57 5.75
CA ASP A 46 2.42 -15.98 5.40
C ASP A 46 1.95 -16.15 3.95
N PRO A 47 2.86 -16.55 3.05
CA PRO A 47 2.48 -16.68 1.64
C PRO A 47 1.40 -17.73 1.42
N ALA A 48 1.25 -18.68 2.33
CA ALA A 48 0.23 -19.72 2.18
C ALA A 48 -1.20 -19.16 2.33
N ILE A 49 -1.36 -18.06 3.05
CA ILE A 49 -2.69 -17.48 3.25
C ILE A 49 -2.94 -16.25 2.39
N TRP A 50 -1.95 -15.84 1.62
CA TRP A 50 -2.12 -14.65 0.78
C TRP A 50 -2.99 -14.96 -0.43
N ASN A 51 -4.01 -14.14 -0.65
CA ASN A 51 -4.92 -14.27 -1.78
C ASN A 51 -4.66 -13.12 -2.76
N PRO A 52 -3.99 -13.39 -3.88
CA PRO A 52 -3.68 -12.32 -4.84
C PRO A 52 -4.92 -11.77 -5.55
N THR A 53 -5.99 -12.55 -5.60
CA THR A 53 -7.22 -12.08 -6.23
C THR A 53 -7.88 -10.99 -5.41
N THR A 54 -7.94 -11.16 -4.09
CA THR A 54 -8.55 -10.16 -3.22
C THR A 54 -7.55 -9.12 -2.74
N GLY A 55 -6.25 -9.43 -2.82
CA GLY A 55 -5.22 -8.56 -2.27
C GLY A 55 -5.22 -8.53 -0.75
N ARG A 56 -5.66 -9.61 -0.14
CA ARG A 56 -5.77 -9.72 1.32
C ARG A 56 -5.35 -11.11 1.76
N ALA A 57 -5.22 -11.29 3.06
CA ALA A 57 -4.92 -12.60 3.62
C ALA A 57 -6.22 -13.33 3.92
N ASP A 58 -6.24 -14.62 3.59
CA ASP A 58 -7.41 -15.46 3.85
C ASP A 58 -7.37 -16.02 5.26
N GLY A 59 -8.55 -16.39 5.77
CA GLY A 59 -8.66 -17.08 7.03
C GLY A 59 -8.75 -16.13 8.21
N ARG A 60 -8.60 -16.71 9.40
CA ARG A 60 -8.76 -15.97 10.65
C ARG A 60 -7.59 -16.15 11.60
N SER A 61 -6.44 -16.54 11.08
CA SER A 61 -5.26 -16.68 11.92
C SER A 61 -4.82 -15.31 12.42
N ARG A 62 -3.94 -15.32 13.43
CA ARG A 62 -3.40 -14.08 13.94
C ARG A 62 -2.73 -13.28 12.83
N ASN A 63 -1.94 -13.98 11.99
CA ASN A 63 -1.25 -13.30 10.91
C ASN A 63 -2.25 -12.71 9.91
N ALA A 64 -3.30 -13.46 9.55
CA ALA A 64 -4.31 -12.93 8.64
C ALA A 64 -4.95 -11.67 9.21
N ASN A 65 -5.29 -11.67 10.48
CA ASN A 65 -5.92 -10.52 11.11
C ASN A 65 -4.98 -9.32 11.14
N GLU A 66 -3.71 -9.54 11.47
CA GLU A 66 -2.72 -8.46 11.48
C GLU A 66 -2.52 -7.86 10.10
N VAL A 67 -2.39 -8.73 9.09
CA VAL A 67 -2.17 -8.27 7.72
C VAL A 67 -3.36 -7.46 7.23
N ASN A 68 -4.56 -7.99 7.41
CA ASN A 68 -5.75 -7.31 6.90
C ASN A 68 -6.00 -6.00 7.62
N ARG A 69 -5.71 -5.95 8.92
CA ARG A 69 -5.83 -4.70 9.66
C ARG A 69 -4.83 -3.66 9.15
N ALA A 70 -3.61 -4.11 8.87
CA ALA A 70 -2.59 -3.20 8.33
C ALA A 70 -2.99 -2.70 6.94
N ILE A 71 -3.56 -3.57 6.11
CA ILE A 71 -4.02 -3.18 4.80
C ILE A 71 -5.09 -2.10 4.90
N ASP A 72 -6.06 -2.30 5.78
CA ASP A 72 -7.13 -1.32 5.95
C ASP A 72 -6.59 0.01 6.47
N ALA A 73 -5.71 -0.04 7.46
CA ALA A 73 -5.14 1.18 8.02
C ALA A 73 -4.32 1.94 6.99
N LEU A 74 -3.46 1.24 6.24
CA LEU A 74 -2.62 1.90 5.25
C LEU A 74 -3.46 2.44 4.10
N THR A 75 -4.50 1.72 3.70
CA THR A 75 -5.39 2.19 2.64
C THR A 75 -6.02 3.52 3.04
N GLU A 76 -6.51 3.61 4.27
CA GLU A 76 -7.11 4.85 4.75
C GLU A 76 -6.08 5.97 4.83
N GLU A 77 -4.88 5.66 5.26
CA GLU A 77 -3.81 6.64 5.34
C GLU A 77 -3.47 7.17 3.95
N ILE A 78 -3.35 6.27 2.98
CA ILE A 78 -3.02 6.65 1.60
C ILE A 78 -4.12 7.54 1.03
N LYS A 79 -5.37 7.17 1.24
CA LYS A 79 -6.49 7.98 0.75
C LYS A 79 -6.50 9.36 1.39
N GLY A 80 -6.17 9.44 2.66
CA GLY A 80 -6.09 10.71 3.36
C GLY A 80 -4.99 11.60 2.80
N HIS A 81 -3.83 11.02 2.53
CA HIS A 81 -2.73 11.78 1.93
C HIS A 81 -3.09 12.26 0.53
N TYR A 82 -3.72 11.37 -0.26
CA TYR A 82 -4.15 11.74 -1.60
C TYR A 82 -5.06 12.97 -1.57
N LYS A 83 -6.07 12.92 -0.70
CA LYS A 83 -7.03 14.01 -0.60
C LYS A 83 -6.35 15.30 -0.14
N ARG A 84 -5.50 15.21 0.88
CA ARG A 84 -4.83 16.37 1.44
C ARG A 84 -3.88 17.01 0.43
N ILE A 85 -3.11 16.20 -0.27
CA ILE A 85 -2.16 16.71 -1.25
C ILE A 85 -2.90 17.36 -2.41
N ASN A 86 -3.99 16.72 -2.86
CA ASN A 86 -4.77 17.28 -3.94
C ASN A 86 -5.38 18.63 -3.57
N GLN A 87 -5.85 18.77 -2.34
CA GLN A 87 -6.42 20.03 -1.88
C GLN A 87 -5.35 21.11 -1.77
N SER A 88 -4.15 20.72 -1.39
CA SER A 88 -3.06 21.67 -1.19
C SER A 88 -2.41 22.10 -2.49
N LEU A 89 -2.15 21.14 -3.39
CA LEU A 89 -1.39 21.40 -4.61
C LEU A 89 -2.22 21.43 -5.88
N GLY A 90 -3.44 20.90 -5.83
CA GLY A 90 -4.28 20.81 -7.02
C GLY A 90 -3.94 19.61 -7.90
N PHE A 91 -2.97 18.81 -7.52
CA PHE A 91 -2.62 17.57 -8.21
C PHE A 91 -1.94 16.63 -7.24
N VAL A 92 -1.88 15.34 -7.62
CA VAL A 92 -1.26 14.33 -6.80
C VAL A 92 -0.46 13.40 -7.71
N THR A 93 0.74 13.01 -7.26
CA THR A 93 1.52 11.99 -7.94
C THR A 93 1.71 10.82 -6.99
N ALA A 94 2.02 9.65 -7.57
CA ALA A 94 2.27 8.45 -6.76
C ALA A 94 3.45 8.68 -5.82
N GLU A 95 4.46 9.38 -6.27
CA GLU A 95 5.63 9.66 -5.45
C GLU A 95 5.31 10.57 -4.28
N LEU A 96 4.45 11.57 -4.47
CA LEU A 96 4.05 12.45 -3.38
C LEU A 96 3.33 11.67 -2.29
N VAL A 97 2.45 10.75 -2.69
CA VAL A 97 1.75 9.92 -1.72
C VAL A 97 2.73 9.01 -0.98
N LYS A 98 3.64 8.39 -1.72
CA LYS A 98 4.65 7.52 -1.11
C LYS A 98 5.47 8.28 -0.09
N ASN A 99 5.93 9.47 -0.44
CA ASN A 99 6.75 10.27 0.45
C ASN A 99 5.97 10.67 1.71
N ALA A 100 4.70 10.99 1.55
CA ALA A 100 3.85 11.35 2.69
C ALA A 100 3.71 10.17 3.65
N VAL A 101 3.48 8.97 3.10
CA VAL A 101 3.35 7.78 3.92
C VAL A 101 4.64 7.49 4.68
N LYS A 102 5.77 7.66 4.03
CA LYS A 102 7.07 7.36 4.65
C LYS A 102 7.58 8.51 5.51
N GLY A 103 6.91 9.66 5.48
CA GLY A 103 7.35 10.82 6.24
C GLY A 103 8.52 11.56 5.63
N ILE A 104 8.85 11.25 4.39
CA ILE A 104 9.96 11.93 3.71
C ILE A 104 9.57 13.36 3.43
N GLY A 105 10.48 14.27 3.74
CA GLY A 105 10.24 15.68 3.50
C GLY A 105 9.48 16.38 4.61
N GLN A 106 9.16 15.68 5.68
CA GLN A 106 8.49 16.28 6.82
C GLN A 106 9.50 16.60 7.90
N ASN A 107 9.28 17.71 8.55
CA ASN A 107 10.11 18.08 9.67
C ASN A 107 9.70 17.35 10.91
N ARG A 108 10.67 17.06 11.68
CA ARG A 108 10.45 16.35 12.91
C ARG A 108 10.98 17.13 14.05
#